data_7ee6e6e5da91d6875576706f966807e1
#
_entry.id   7ee6e6e5da91d6875576706f966807e1
#
_cell.length_a   1.000
_cell.length_b   1.000
_cell.length_c   1.000
_cell.angle_alpha   90.00
_cell.angle_beta   90.00
_cell.angle_gamma   90.00
#
_symmetry.space_group_name_H-M   'P 1'
#
loop_
_entity.id
_entity.type
_entity.pdbx_description
1 polymer ?
#
loop_
_entity_poly.entity_id
_entity_poly.type
_entity_poly.pdbx_seq_one_letter_code
_entity_poly.pdbx_strand_id
1 'polypeptide(L)'
;MQKIYVIATGGTIEKVYSEQTGNVQNLDSKIDRYFRMLRLPDAEIAVTHLMNKDSLEMTDADRERVLATVHEKLAADPAPVVITHGTDTMVQTGLLLQKSLPELRYPIVLTGAMTPLGFEGSDGLQNLTESLLAARVLPAGVYVVIHNQVFPVDRVRKDRDLARFVWK
;
A
#
# COMPACT_ATOMS: atom_id res chain seq x y z
N MET A 1 0.18 -17.97 13.84
CA MET A 1 0.10 -17.17 12.58
C MET A 1 0.41 -15.72 12.92
N GLN A 2 1.20 -15.05 12.11
CA GLN A 2 1.49 -13.62 12.28
C GLN A 2 0.40 -12.81 11.58
N LYS A 3 -0.27 -11.91 12.31
CA LYS A 3 -1.26 -11.01 11.74
C LYS A 3 -0.55 -9.89 10.95
N ILE A 4 -1.11 -9.53 9.82
CA ILE A 4 -0.72 -8.36 9.03
C ILE A 4 -2.01 -7.61 8.64
N TYR A 5 -2.10 -6.35 8.99
CA TYR A 5 -3.18 -5.51 8.51
C TYR A 5 -2.88 -5.03 7.09
N VAL A 6 -3.87 -5.10 6.21
CA VAL A 6 -3.81 -4.48 4.89
C VAL A 6 -4.89 -3.41 4.82
N ILE A 7 -4.49 -2.17 4.56
CA ILE A 7 -5.40 -1.04 4.38
C ILE A 7 -5.40 -0.69 2.89
N ALA A 8 -6.50 -0.97 2.21
CA ALA A 8 -6.67 -0.69 0.80
C ALA A 8 -7.20 0.73 0.61
N THR A 9 -6.46 1.56 -0.14
CA THR A 9 -6.85 2.95 -0.42
C THR A 9 -7.08 3.24 -1.90
N GLY A 10 -6.88 2.25 -2.77
CA GLY A 10 -7.01 2.39 -4.21
C GLY A 10 -5.67 2.55 -4.92
N GLY A 11 -5.58 3.55 -5.79
CA GLY A 11 -4.44 3.74 -6.68
C GLY A 11 -4.47 2.81 -7.90
N THR A 12 -3.43 2.87 -8.70
CA THR A 12 -3.33 2.09 -9.94
C THR A 12 -3.43 0.58 -9.70
N ILE A 13 -2.91 0.08 -8.59
CA ILE A 13 -2.95 -1.35 -8.26
C ILE A 13 -4.37 -1.94 -8.27
N GLU A 14 -5.37 -1.13 -7.90
CA GLU A 14 -6.77 -1.55 -7.82
C GLU A 14 -7.63 -1.09 -9.00
N LYS A 15 -7.05 -0.39 -10.00
CA LYS A 15 -7.80 0.02 -11.19
C LYS A 15 -8.22 -1.19 -12.02
N VAL A 16 -9.39 -1.06 -12.62
CA VAL A 16 -9.99 -2.06 -13.54
C VAL A 16 -10.43 -1.38 -14.82
N TYR A 17 -10.50 -2.15 -15.91
CA TYR A 17 -11.08 -1.67 -17.14
C TYR A 17 -12.61 -1.65 -17.03
N SER A 18 -13.22 -0.53 -17.40
CA SER A 18 -14.67 -0.37 -17.47
C SER A 18 -15.13 -0.49 -18.92
N GLU A 19 -15.92 -1.50 -19.21
CA GLU A 19 -16.54 -1.68 -20.54
C GLU A 19 -17.54 -0.56 -20.87
N GLN A 20 -18.16 0.04 -19.82
CA GLN A 20 -19.13 1.12 -20.01
C GLN A 20 -18.48 2.43 -20.44
N THR A 21 -17.30 2.74 -19.91
CA THR A 21 -16.62 4.02 -20.20
C THR A 21 -15.42 3.89 -21.13
N GLY A 22 -14.94 2.66 -21.37
CA GLY A 22 -13.71 2.41 -22.12
C GLY A 22 -12.43 2.85 -21.40
N ASN A 23 -12.51 3.18 -20.11
CA ASN A 23 -11.39 3.70 -19.31
C ASN A 23 -10.95 2.73 -18.24
N VAL A 24 -9.71 2.90 -17.77
CA VAL A 24 -9.14 2.22 -16.61
C VAL A 24 -9.32 3.12 -15.39
N GLN A 25 -10.08 2.66 -14.40
CA GLN A 25 -10.49 3.49 -13.27
C GLN A 25 -10.68 2.68 -11.99
N ASN A 26 -10.71 3.37 -10.84
CA ASN A 26 -10.97 2.77 -9.54
C ASN A 26 -12.48 2.53 -9.39
N LEU A 27 -12.88 1.28 -9.44
CA LEU A 27 -14.25 0.80 -9.24
C LEU A 27 -14.29 -0.18 -8.06
N ASP A 28 -14.68 -1.43 -8.31
CA ASP A 28 -14.70 -2.45 -7.28
C ASP A 28 -13.29 -2.98 -6.99
N SER A 29 -12.92 -3.04 -5.71
CA SER A 29 -11.65 -3.61 -5.30
C SER A 29 -11.61 -5.12 -5.55
N LYS A 30 -10.52 -5.60 -6.13
CA LYS A 30 -10.26 -7.03 -6.37
C LYS A 30 -9.08 -7.56 -5.56
N ILE A 31 -8.55 -6.75 -4.63
CA ILE A 31 -7.30 -7.07 -3.94
C ILE A 31 -7.39 -8.37 -3.14
N ASP A 32 -8.53 -8.66 -2.52
CA ASP A 32 -8.76 -9.89 -1.75
C ASP A 32 -8.57 -11.15 -2.61
N ARG A 33 -8.94 -11.09 -3.88
CA ARG A 33 -8.73 -12.21 -4.81
C ARG A 33 -7.25 -12.51 -4.95
N TYR A 34 -6.42 -11.48 -5.04
CA TYR A 34 -4.97 -11.65 -5.20
C TYR A 34 -4.32 -12.17 -3.91
N PHE A 35 -4.75 -11.71 -2.73
CA PHE A 35 -4.28 -12.30 -1.47
C PHE A 35 -4.61 -13.79 -1.35
N ARG A 36 -5.81 -14.21 -1.79
CA ARG A 36 -6.19 -15.65 -1.82
C ARG A 36 -5.37 -16.49 -2.78
N MET A 37 -4.70 -15.91 -3.77
CA MET A 37 -3.81 -16.63 -4.68
C MET A 37 -2.41 -16.87 -4.08
N LEU A 38 -2.04 -16.12 -3.05
CA LEU A 38 -0.73 -16.24 -2.41
C LEU A 38 -0.70 -17.42 -1.45
N ARG A 39 0.45 -18.06 -1.35
CA ARG A 39 0.70 -19.13 -0.37
C ARG A 39 1.34 -18.51 0.88
N LEU A 40 0.52 -18.24 1.88
CA LEU A 40 0.90 -17.55 3.11
C LEU A 40 0.57 -18.42 4.35
N PRO A 41 1.27 -19.56 4.55
CA PRO A 41 0.89 -20.58 5.55
C PRO A 41 0.87 -20.05 6.99
N ASP A 42 1.72 -19.07 7.30
CA ASP A 42 1.92 -18.56 8.66
C ASP A 42 1.48 -17.10 8.82
N ALA A 43 0.68 -16.58 7.88
CA ALA A 43 0.17 -15.21 7.93
C ALA A 43 -1.37 -15.16 7.96
N GLU A 44 -1.89 -14.29 8.80
CA GLU A 44 -3.31 -13.88 8.80
C GLU A 44 -3.40 -12.49 8.20
N ILE A 45 -4.01 -12.37 7.04
CA ILE A 45 -4.19 -11.09 6.35
C ILE A 45 -5.55 -10.51 6.68
N ALA A 46 -5.57 -9.39 7.40
CA ALA A 46 -6.79 -8.67 7.77
C ALA A 46 -6.95 -7.42 6.88
N VAL A 47 -7.77 -7.52 5.84
CA VAL A 47 -7.98 -6.44 4.88
C VAL A 47 -9.06 -5.46 5.36
N THR A 48 -8.76 -4.17 5.25
CA THR A 48 -9.71 -3.06 5.45
C THR A 48 -9.78 -2.25 4.16
N HIS A 49 -10.92 -2.28 3.50
CA HIS A 49 -11.20 -1.43 2.33
C HIS A 49 -11.60 -0.04 2.80
N LEU A 50 -10.63 0.86 2.94
CA LEU A 50 -10.86 2.20 3.48
C LEU A 50 -11.44 3.15 2.43
N MET A 51 -10.89 3.11 1.22
CA MET A 51 -11.34 3.88 0.05
C MET A 51 -10.78 3.25 -1.22
N ASN A 52 -11.24 3.70 -2.38
CA ASN A 52 -10.70 3.27 -3.68
C ASN A 52 -10.55 4.50 -4.59
N LYS A 53 -9.50 5.29 -4.37
CA LYS A 53 -9.24 6.55 -5.07
C LYS A 53 -7.93 6.53 -5.83
N ASP A 54 -7.85 7.28 -6.92
CA ASP A 54 -6.57 7.71 -7.47
C ASP A 54 -5.86 8.63 -6.45
N SER A 55 -4.56 8.46 -6.27
CA SER A 55 -3.83 9.23 -5.26
C SER A 55 -3.71 10.71 -5.59
N LEU A 56 -3.87 11.11 -6.85
CA LEU A 56 -3.96 12.51 -7.25
C LEU A 56 -5.28 13.17 -6.81
N GLU A 57 -6.31 12.37 -6.54
CA GLU A 57 -7.61 12.83 -6.02
C GLU A 57 -7.70 12.77 -4.49
N MET A 58 -6.69 12.22 -3.83
CA MET A 58 -6.66 12.14 -2.37
C MET A 58 -6.44 13.52 -1.75
N THR A 59 -7.32 13.85 -0.82
CA THR A 59 -7.24 15.08 -0.01
C THR A 59 -6.44 14.83 1.29
N ASP A 60 -6.12 15.90 2.02
CA ASP A 60 -5.52 15.77 3.35
C ASP A 60 -6.47 15.08 4.32
N ALA A 61 -7.80 15.29 4.20
CA ALA A 61 -8.79 14.57 4.98
C ALA A 61 -8.78 13.05 4.70
N ASP A 62 -8.53 12.64 3.46
CA ASP A 62 -8.35 11.20 3.14
C ASP A 62 -7.10 10.63 3.81
N ARG A 63 -5.98 11.38 3.82
CA ARG A 63 -4.75 10.96 4.49
C ARG A 63 -4.91 10.88 6.01
N GLU A 64 -5.65 11.81 6.60
CA GLU A 64 -6.01 11.75 8.03
C GLU A 64 -6.88 10.52 8.35
N ARG A 65 -7.78 10.12 7.45
CA ARG A 65 -8.53 8.85 7.61
C ARG A 65 -7.62 7.63 7.58
N VAL A 66 -6.60 7.63 6.71
CA VAL A 66 -5.59 6.56 6.70
C VAL A 66 -4.85 6.52 8.05
N LEU A 67 -4.39 7.67 8.54
CA LEU A 67 -3.72 7.79 9.83
C LEU A 67 -4.60 7.28 10.98
N ALA A 68 -5.86 7.72 11.04
CA ALA A 68 -6.81 7.31 12.07
C ALA A 68 -7.05 5.78 12.05
N THR A 69 -7.19 5.20 10.85
CA THR A 69 -7.36 3.75 10.69
C THR A 69 -6.12 2.98 11.16
N VAL A 70 -4.92 3.43 10.80
CA VAL A 70 -3.66 2.82 11.26
C VAL A 70 -3.58 2.90 12.79
N HIS A 71 -3.84 4.07 13.36
CA HIS A 71 -3.81 4.28 14.81
C HIS A 71 -4.81 3.36 15.53
N GLU A 72 -6.04 3.26 15.05
CA GLU A 72 -7.07 2.37 15.61
C GLU A 72 -6.60 0.90 15.62
N LYS A 73 -6.06 0.41 14.49
CA LYS A 73 -5.58 -0.96 14.38
C LYS A 73 -4.42 -1.24 15.34
N LEU A 74 -3.45 -0.34 15.41
CA LEU A 74 -2.27 -0.48 16.27
C LEU A 74 -2.62 -0.37 17.76
N ALA A 75 -3.65 0.41 18.12
CA ALA A 75 -4.11 0.53 19.49
C ALA A 75 -4.88 -0.71 19.96
N ALA A 76 -5.66 -1.33 19.07
CA ALA A 76 -6.48 -2.51 19.39
C ALA A 76 -5.63 -3.79 19.47
N ASP A 77 -4.79 -4.03 18.47
CA ASP A 77 -3.96 -5.25 18.37
C ASP A 77 -2.71 -4.93 17.51
N PRO A 78 -1.58 -4.54 18.13
CA PRO A 78 -0.40 -4.10 17.39
C PRO A 78 0.18 -5.18 16.48
N ALA A 79 0.24 -4.91 15.20
CA ALA A 79 0.79 -5.79 14.16
C ALA A 79 1.35 -4.98 12.98
N PRO A 80 2.17 -5.58 12.11
CA PRO A 80 2.60 -4.95 10.87
C PRO A 80 1.44 -4.47 10.01
N VAL A 81 1.65 -3.36 9.30
CA VAL A 81 0.64 -2.75 8.41
C VAL A 81 1.19 -2.65 7.00
N VAL A 82 0.42 -3.08 6.01
CA VAL A 82 0.65 -2.82 4.59
C VAL A 82 -0.46 -1.91 4.07
N ILE A 83 -0.11 -0.86 3.36
CA ILE A 83 -1.07 0.08 2.77
C ILE A 83 -0.91 0.04 1.26
N THR A 84 -1.96 -0.38 0.54
CA THR A 84 -1.98 -0.21 -0.91
C THR A 84 -2.44 1.20 -1.26
N HIS A 85 -1.68 1.88 -2.11
CA HIS A 85 -1.84 3.31 -2.35
C HIS A 85 -1.44 3.67 -3.78
N GLY A 86 -2.00 4.74 -4.31
CA GLY A 86 -1.54 5.30 -5.58
C GLY A 86 -0.11 5.83 -5.47
N THR A 87 0.70 5.57 -6.49
CA THR A 87 2.14 5.83 -6.46
C THR A 87 2.51 7.31 -6.50
N ASP A 88 1.62 8.19 -6.93
CA ASP A 88 1.93 9.63 -7.10
C ASP A 88 2.03 10.38 -5.77
N THR A 89 1.24 10.00 -4.76
CA THR A 89 1.22 10.69 -3.47
C THR A 89 1.43 9.77 -2.26
N MET A 90 1.84 8.51 -2.47
CA MET A 90 2.06 7.59 -1.34
C MET A 90 3.15 8.07 -0.38
N VAL A 91 4.18 8.76 -0.87
CA VAL A 91 5.23 9.32 -0.02
C VAL A 91 4.67 10.39 0.93
N GLN A 92 3.72 11.21 0.48
CA GLN A 92 3.07 12.21 1.32
C GLN A 92 2.29 11.56 2.47
N THR A 93 1.52 10.51 2.16
CA THR A 93 0.79 9.73 3.16
C THR A 93 1.76 9.07 4.14
N GLY A 94 2.85 8.48 3.65
CA GLY A 94 3.86 7.84 4.48
C GLY A 94 4.60 8.82 5.41
N LEU A 95 4.91 10.03 4.94
CA LEU A 95 5.51 11.09 5.77
C LEU A 95 4.56 11.57 6.87
N LEU A 96 3.25 11.66 6.60
CA LEU A 96 2.25 11.96 7.61
C LEU A 96 2.25 10.87 8.70
N LEU A 97 2.23 9.60 8.32
CA LEU A 97 2.29 8.48 9.25
C LEU A 97 3.56 8.49 10.09
N GLN A 98 4.73 8.69 9.47
CA GLN A 98 6.01 8.77 10.18
C GLN A 98 6.03 9.89 11.22
N LYS A 99 5.52 11.07 10.87
CA LYS A 99 5.47 12.22 11.77
C LYS A 99 4.49 12.02 12.92
N SER A 100 3.33 11.41 12.65
CA SER A 100 2.23 11.31 13.60
C SER A 100 2.30 10.08 14.51
N LEU A 101 3.12 9.09 14.17
CA LEU A 101 3.29 7.83 14.90
C LEU A 101 4.77 7.62 15.30
N PRO A 102 5.32 8.41 16.24
CA PRO A 102 6.74 8.34 16.56
C PRO A 102 7.16 7.08 17.32
N GLU A 103 6.23 6.38 17.96
CA GLU A 103 6.49 5.20 18.79
C GLU A 103 6.02 3.89 18.13
N LEU A 104 6.33 3.71 16.87
CA LEU A 104 6.00 2.48 16.15
C LEU A 104 6.74 1.28 16.76
N ARG A 105 6.02 0.17 16.92
CA ARG A 105 6.57 -1.14 17.32
C ARG A 105 6.71 -2.10 16.15
N TYR A 106 5.99 -1.83 15.06
CA TYR A 106 5.96 -2.65 13.85
C TYR A 106 6.15 -1.76 12.62
N PRO A 107 6.61 -2.32 11.50
CA PRO A 107 6.71 -1.56 10.27
C PRO A 107 5.35 -1.23 9.67
N ILE A 108 5.28 -0.06 9.04
CA ILE A 108 4.21 0.32 8.13
C ILE A 108 4.83 0.37 6.72
N VAL A 109 4.30 -0.42 5.82
CA VAL A 109 4.79 -0.56 4.45
C VAL A 109 3.73 -0.01 3.49
N LEU A 110 4.11 1.00 2.71
CA LEU A 110 3.28 1.48 1.60
C LEU A 110 3.74 0.83 0.30
N THR A 111 2.79 0.41 -0.51
CA THR A 111 3.03 -0.18 -1.83
C THR A 111 1.90 0.19 -2.79
N GLY A 112 2.12 -0.11 -4.06
CA GLY A 112 1.17 0.13 -5.13
C GLY A 112 1.61 -0.59 -6.40
N ALA A 113 1.16 -0.11 -7.55
CA ALA A 113 1.62 -0.63 -8.83
C ALA A 113 1.68 0.48 -9.89
N MET A 114 2.54 0.30 -10.87
CA MET A 114 2.56 1.12 -12.08
C MET A 114 1.55 0.60 -13.11
N THR A 115 1.28 -0.71 -13.10
CA THR A 115 0.27 -1.36 -13.96
C THR A 115 -0.76 -2.09 -13.10
N PRO A 116 -2.07 -1.93 -13.36
CA PRO A 116 -3.12 -2.51 -12.52
C PRO A 116 -3.02 -4.03 -12.40
N LEU A 117 -3.44 -4.57 -11.26
CA LEU A 117 -3.62 -6.01 -11.07
C LEU A 117 -4.59 -6.57 -12.12
N GLY A 118 -4.25 -7.73 -12.68
CA GLY A 118 -5.03 -8.38 -13.73
C GLY A 118 -4.71 -7.94 -15.15
N PHE A 119 -3.87 -6.93 -15.33
CA PHE A 119 -3.30 -6.59 -16.64
C PHE A 119 -2.04 -7.41 -16.91
N GLU A 120 -1.78 -7.71 -18.16
CA GLU A 120 -0.54 -8.36 -18.56
C GLU A 120 0.66 -7.46 -18.20
N GLY A 121 1.70 -8.06 -17.63
CA GLY A 121 2.89 -7.33 -17.19
C GLY A 121 2.70 -6.49 -15.92
N SER A 122 1.59 -6.70 -15.17
CA SER A 122 1.40 -6.00 -13.90
C SER A 122 2.51 -6.30 -12.90
N ASP A 123 3.02 -5.24 -12.28
CA ASP A 123 3.95 -5.31 -11.15
C ASP A 123 3.23 -5.49 -9.79
N GLY A 124 1.88 -5.45 -9.80
CA GLY A 124 1.09 -5.41 -8.56
C GLY A 124 1.25 -6.65 -7.68
N LEU A 125 1.23 -7.85 -8.25
CA LEU A 125 1.36 -9.08 -7.45
C LEU A 125 2.75 -9.23 -6.84
N GLN A 126 3.78 -8.88 -7.60
CA GLN A 126 5.16 -8.80 -7.10
C GLN A 126 5.25 -7.85 -5.91
N ASN A 127 4.78 -6.61 -6.08
CA ASN A 127 4.84 -5.57 -5.06
C ASN A 127 4.06 -5.96 -3.78
N LEU A 128 2.88 -6.59 -3.92
CA LEU A 128 2.12 -7.11 -2.78
C LEU A 128 2.91 -8.19 -2.03
N THR A 129 3.47 -9.16 -2.74
CA THR A 129 4.23 -10.26 -2.13
C THR A 129 5.46 -9.75 -1.39
N GLU A 130 6.21 -8.86 -2.02
CA GLU A 130 7.40 -8.22 -1.44
C GLU A 130 7.04 -7.40 -0.20
N SER A 131 5.93 -6.65 -0.25
CA SER A 131 5.46 -5.83 0.87
C SER A 131 5.00 -6.65 2.06
N LEU A 132 4.33 -7.78 1.84
CA LEU A 132 3.96 -8.70 2.91
C LEU A 132 5.19 -9.32 3.57
N LEU A 133 6.20 -9.69 2.79
CA LEU A 133 7.47 -10.20 3.34
C LEU A 133 8.20 -9.10 4.11
N ALA A 134 8.31 -7.90 3.53
CA ALA A 134 8.95 -6.74 4.17
C ALA A 134 8.29 -6.38 5.50
N ALA A 135 6.95 -6.39 5.57
CA ALA A 135 6.20 -6.14 6.79
C ALA A 135 6.51 -7.14 7.92
N ARG A 136 7.00 -8.34 7.59
CA ARG A 136 7.37 -9.37 8.58
C ARG A 136 8.80 -9.27 9.08
N VAL A 137 9.69 -8.69 8.29
CA VAL A 137 11.15 -8.75 8.55
C VAL A 137 11.80 -7.40 8.82
N LEU A 138 11.15 -6.30 8.41
CA LEU A 138 11.68 -4.96 8.67
C LEU A 138 11.51 -4.54 10.13
N PRO A 139 12.44 -3.73 10.65
CA PRO A 139 12.25 -3.07 11.94
C PRO A 139 11.11 -2.05 11.88
N ALA A 140 10.65 -1.61 13.06
CA ALA A 140 9.67 -0.54 13.17
C ALA A 140 10.10 0.72 12.38
N GLY A 141 9.16 1.28 11.64
CA GLY A 141 9.39 2.43 10.75
C GLY A 141 8.34 2.51 9.65
N VAL A 142 8.44 3.51 8.80
CA VAL A 142 7.55 3.70 7.64
C VAL A 142 8.37 3.59 6.36
N TYR A 143 7.93 2.70 5.47
CA TYR A 143 8.67 2.32 4.27
C TYR A 143 7.81 2.36 3.02
N VAL A 144 8.44 2.59 1.88
CA VAL A 144 7.90 2.27 0.56
C VAL A 144 8.61 1.01 0.05
N VAL A 145 7.83 0.00 -0.32
CA VAL A 145 8.34 -1.27 -0.87
C VAL A 145 7.71 -1.50 -2.23
N ILE A 146 8.52 -1.49 -3.25
CA ILE A 146 8.09 -1.61 -4.65
C ILE A 146 9.27 -2.00 -5.54
N HIS A 147 9.03 -2.81 -6.56
CA HIS A 147 10.02 -3.25 -7.55
C HIS A 147 11.31 -3.81 -6.91
N ASN A 148 11.13 -4.73 -5.97
CA ASN A 148 12.22 -5.40 -5.23
C ASN A 148 13.15 -4.44 -4.48
N GLN A 149 12.63 -3.29 -4.04
CA GLN A 149 13.38 -2.29 -3.28
C GLN A 149 12.61 -1.87 -2.03
N VAL A 150 13.36 -1.59 -0.98
CA VAL A 150 12.87 -1.08 0.30
C VAL A 150 13.47 0.30 0.55
N PHE A 151 12.61 1.29 0.73
CA PHE A 151 13.02 2.67 0.99
C PHE A 151 12.40 3.17 2.30
N PRO A 152 13.17 3.72 3.24
CA PRO A 152 12.60 4.60 4.25
C PRO A 152 11.83 5.74 3.58
N VAL A 153 10.65 6.06 4.07
CA VAL A 153 9.73 6.96 3.37
C VAL A 153 10.26 8.38 3.19
N ASP A 154 11.13 8.83 4.09
CA ASP A 154 11.78 10.15 4.02
C ASP A 154 12.96 10.21 3.04
N ARG A 155 13.42 9.06 2.53
CA ARG A 155 14.56 8.94 1.62
C ARG A 155 14.19 8.53 0.19
N VAL A 156 12.91 8.60 -0.15
CA VAL A 156 12.42 8.12 -1.44
C VAL A 156 11.61 9.18 -2.17
N ARG A 157 11.69 9.19 -3.49
CA ARG A 157 10.79 9.93 -4.38
C ARG A 157 10.37 9.07 -5.57
N LYS A 158 9.21 9.36 -6.12
CA LYS A 158 8.80 8.80 -7.42
C LYS A 158 9.52 9.58 -8.53
N ASP A 159 10.18 8.86 -9.40
CA ASP A 159 10.70 9.39 -10.67
C ASP A 159 9.71 9.01 -11.79
N ARG A 160 9.02 10.03 -12.32
CA ARG A 160 7.96 9.81 -13.32
C ARG A 160 8.52 9.43 -14.68
N ASP A 161 9.68 9.96 -15.05
CA ASP A 161 10.31 9.69 -16.33
C ASP A 161 10.81 8.25 -16.42
N LEU A 162 11.27 7.73 -15.28
CA LEU A 162 11.71 6.34 -15.15
C LEU A 162 10.59 5.37 -14.73
N ALA A 163 9.38 5.88 -14.47
CA ALA A 163 8.24 5.11 -13.93
C ALA A 163 8.61 4.22 -12.74
N ARG A 164 9.43 4.73 -11.82
CA ARG A 164 9.89 4.01 -10.63
C ARG A 164 10.17 4.92 -9.45
N PHE A 165 10.35 4.30 -8.28
CA PHE A 165 10.87 4.99 -7.10
C PHE A 165 12.40 4.97 -7.10
N VAL A 166 12.99 6.05 -6.60
CA VAL A 166 14.44 6.24 -6.51
C VAL A 166 14.79 6.89 -5.17
N TRP A 167 16.03 6.71 -4.73
CA TRP A 167 16.56 7.41 -3.56
C TRP A 167 16.57 8.93 -3.80
N LYS A 168 16.33 9.70 -2.73
CA LYS A 168 16.55 11.16 -2.72
C LYS A 168 18.03 11.46 -2.63
#